data_5b0c49024cdcd595be4ec07bd849c555
#
_entry.id   5b0c49024cdcd595be4ec07bd849c555
#
_cell.length_a   1.000
_cell.length_b   1.000
_cell.length_c   1.000
_cell.angle_alpha   90.00
_cell.angle_beta   90.00
_cell.angle_gamma   90.00
#
_symmetry.space_group_name_H-M   'P 1'
#
loop_
_entity.id
_entity.type
_entity.pdbx_description
1 polymer ?
#
loop_
_entity_poly.entity_id
_entity_poly.type
_entity_poly.pdbx_seq_one_letter_code
_entity_poly.pdbx_strand_id
1 'polypeptide(L)'
;MHLISSCLYCGCSGPMHRCGLKTVHRTDIRVVVMIPDQASRTAEYMAFYRALESARPAAKRLFCDPFARHFLRPFLLKTIGLSRVPLLGAILYWYADRRAPGARTSAIARTRLIDEAWCQALRDGIRQIVILGSGFDCRPYRLPGAPSAIIFEVDIPERSPRNSPSSTSHLMPENVHYVEIDFHHRGLAETLVDAGFEASLPGLFIWEGVTNYLTLEAVGSVFRYVGTLSPGCRIVFTYVHGGVLDGSVNFEGAENLLRGVAQLGEPWTFGLCPSQVPDFLRTRGLELDSDLGAQEYRVLYFGHLARANEGM
;
A
#
# COMPACT_ATOMS: atom_id res chain seq x y z
N MET A 1 9.50 12.21 -14.04
CA MET A 1 8.24 11.87 -13.35
C MET A 1 8.33 10.41 -12.96
N HIS A 2 8.11 10.06 -11.72
CA HIS A 2 8.51 8.76 -11.18
C HIS A 2 7.35 8.03 -10.52
N LEU A 3 7.17 6.78 -10.84
CA LEU A 3 6.17 5.88 -10.30
C LEU A 3 6.85 4.68 -9.65
N ILE A 4 6.39 4.23 -8.51
CA ILE A 4 6.82 2.99 -7.88
C ILE A 4 5.62 2.06 -7.82
N SER A 5 5.69 0.97 -8.57
CA SER A 5 4.74 -0.14 -8.50
C SER A 5 5.37 -1.29 -7.73
N SER A 6 4.60 -1.97 -6.94
CA SER A 6 5.07 -3.19 -6.27
C SER A 6 4.11 -4.35 -6.50
N CYS A 7 4.60 -5.41 -7.07
CA CYS A 7 3.89 -6.66 -7.16
C CYS A 7 3.91 -7.37 -5.81
N LEU A 8 2.75 -7.73 -5.28
CA LEU A 8 2.63 -8.45 -4.01
C LEU A 8 3.17 -9.89 -4.08
N TYR A 9 3.29 -10.43 -5.31
CA TYR A 9 3.82 -11.78 -5.57
C TYR A 9 4.47 -11.83 -6.95
N CYS A 10 5.78 -11.83 -7.01
CA CYS A 10 6.51 -12.17 -8.23
C CYS A 10 7.69 -13.09 -7.88
N GLY A 11 7.59 -14.33 -8.26
CA GLY A 11 8.63 -15.36 -8.15
C GLY A 11 9.02 -15.91 -9.53
N CYS A 12 9.37 -15.03 -10.47
CA CYS A 12 9.84 -15.46 -11.78
C CYS A 12 11.37 -15.48 -11.83
N SER A 13 11.96 -16.64 -12.03
CA SER A 13 13.37 -16.86 -12.35
C SER A 13 13.60 -16.59 -13.84
N GLY A 14 13.96 -15.36 -14.18
CA GLY A 14 14.39 -14.95 -15.52
C GLY A 14 15.46 -13.85 -15.43
N PRO A 15 16.30 -13.64 -16.47
CA PRO A 15 17.42 -12.72 -16.39
C PRO A 15 16.95 -11.26 -16.22
N MET A 16 17.64 -10.54 -15.34
CA MET A 16 17.38 -9.14 -15.01
C MET A 16 17.49 -8.23 -16.22
N HIS A 17 16.39 -7.59 -16.58
CA HIS A 17 16.45 -6.34 -17.34
C HIS A 17 16.14 -5.18 -16.38
N ARG A 18 17.00 -4.17 -16.36
CA ARG A 18 16.75 -2.89 -15.67
C ARG A 18 15.56 -2.22 -16.36
N CYS A 19 14.50 -2.05 -15.65
CA CYS A 19 13.31 -1.35 -16.12
C CYS A 19 13.16 -0.01 -15.40
N GLY A 20 12.78 1.00 -16.13
CA GLY A 20 12.51 2.35 -15.63
C GLY A 20 11.03 2.73 -15.85
N LEU A 21 10.48 3.59 -15.07
CA LEU A 21 9.04 3.87 -14.83
C LEU A 21 8.40 5.07 -15.52
N LYS A 22 7.10 5.14 -15.67
CA LYS A 22 6.39 6.22 -16.40
C LYS A 22 4.87 6.39 -16.12
N THR A 23 4.23 7.50 -16.40
CA THR A 23 2.95 8.08 -15.93
C THR A 23 1.78 8.26 -16.93
N VAL A 24 0.48 8.34 -16.59
CA VAL A 24 -0.70 8.44 -17.46
C VAL A 24 -1.91 9.33 -17.14
N HIS A 25 -2.83 9.53 -18.05
CA HIS A 25 -3.98 10.43 -18.07
C HIS A 25 -5.39 9.89 -18.46
N ARG A 26 -6.45 10.24 -17.73
CA ARG A 26 -7.92 10.57 -17.90
C ARG A 26 -9.00 9.46 -18.03
N THR A 27 -10.09 9.48 -17.48
CA THR A 27 -11.27 9.83 -16.72
C THR A 27 -12.34 8.71 -16.54
N ASP A 28 -13.07 8.76 -15.42
CA ASP A 28 -14.36 8.19 -14.95
C ASP A 28 -14.43 6.79 -14.33
N ILE A 29 -14.98 6.77 -13.11
CA ILE A 29 -14.95 5.62 -12.18
C ILE A 29 -16.36 5.12 -11.83
N ARG A 30 -16.52 3.79 -11.80
CA ARG A 30 -17.56 3.12 -11.00
C ARG A 30 -16.91 2.08 -10.12
N VAL A 31 -17.19 2.13 -8.82
CA VAL A 31 -16.66 1.21 -7.80
C VAL A 31 -17.74 0.25 -7.32
N VAL A 32 -17.37 -1.00 -7.11
CA VAL A 32 -18.24 -2.02 -6.48
C VAL A 32 -18.08 -1.93 -4.97
N VAL A 33 -19.21 -1.86 -4.26
CA VAL A 33 -19.30 -1.68 -2.81
C VAL A 33 -18.79 -2.91 -2.05
N MET A 34 -17.92 -2.70 -1.08
CA MET A 34 -17.59 -3.66 -0.03
C MET A 34 -18.56 -3.52 1.16
N ILE A 35 -18.85 -4.63 1.84
CA ILE A 35 -19.82 -4.73 2.92
C ILE A 35 -19.38 -3.91 4.17
N PRO A 36 -20.27 -3.11 4.80
CA PRO A 36 -19.90 -1.99 5.68
C PRO A 36 -19.47 -2.29 7.12
N ASP A 37 -19.38 -3.50 7.63
CA ASP A 37 -19.41 -3.68 9.10
C ASP A 37 -18.16 -4.29 9.76
N GLN A 38 -17.00 -4.34 9.12
CA GLN A 38 -15.75 -4.75 9.78
C GLN A 38 -14.58 -3.91 9.27
N ALA A 39 -13.84 -3.28 10.19
CA ALA A 39 -12.49 -2.80 9.88
C ALA A 39 -11.73 -3.95 9.20
N SER A 40 -11.19 -3.70 7.98
CA SER A 40 -10.59 -4.75 7.17
C SER A 40 -9.58 -5.56 7.99
N ARG A 41 -9.83 -6.85 8.14
CA ARG A 41 -8.90 -7.75 8.85
C ARG A 41 -7.55 -7.80 8.17
N THR A 42 -7.54 -7.61 6.86
CA THR A 42 -6.31 -7.52 6.08
C THR A 42 -5.53 -6.25 6.46
N ALA A 43 -6.18 -5.11 6.62
CA ALA A 43 -5.55 -3.88 7.10
C ALA A 43 -4.98 -4.05 8.53
N GLU A 44 -5.68 -4.77 9.42
CA GLU A 44 -5.18 -5.09 10.77
C GLU A 44 -3.91 -5.96 10.71
N TYR A 45 -3.86 -6.95 9.82
CA TYR A 45 -2.65 -7.75 9.64
C TYR A 45 -1.48 -6.91 9.07
N MET A 46 -1.74 -5.97 8.19
CA MET A 46 -0.71 -5.04 7.71
C MET A 46 -0.20 -4.14 8.83
N ALA A 47 -1.07 -3.61 9.67
CA ALA A 47 -0.70 -2.87 10.88
C ALA A 47 0.10 -3.76 11.87
N PHE A 48 -0.28 -5.03 12.02
CA PHE A 48 0.46 -5.98 12.84
C PHE A 48 1.89 -6.20 12.37
N TYR A 49 2.12 -6.38 11.07
CA TYR A 49 3.47 -6.53 10.53
C TYR A 49 4.32 -5.25 10.71
N ARG A 50 3.74 -4.06 10.55
CA ARG A 50 4.42 -2.80 10.84
C ARG A 50 4.77 -2.66 12.32
N ALA A 51 3.87 -3.06 13.21
CA ALA A 51 4.11 -3.04 14.66
C ALA A 51 5.17 -4.07 15.10
N LEU A 52 5.21 -5.26 14.47
CA LEU A 52 6.25 -6.25 14.68
C LEU A 52 7.63 -5.73 14.25
N GLU A 53 7.73 -5.10 13.08
CA GLU A 53 8.98 -4.50 12.62
C GLU A 53 9.44 -3.39 13.55
N SER A 54 8.51 -2.56 14.02
CA SER A 54 8.78 -1.48 14.97
C SER A 54 9.24 -1.97 16.34
N ALA A 55 8.86 -3.19 16.72
CA ALA A 55 9.29 -3.82 17.98
C ALA A 55 10.74 -4.33 17.95
N ARG A 56 11.36 -4.45 16.77
CA ARG A 56 12.74 -4.88 16.61
C ARG A 56 13.73 -3.82 17.12
N PRO A 57 14.94 -4.19 17.51
CA PRO A 57 16.00 -3.23 17.84
C PRO A 57 16.25 -2.22 16.72
N ALA A 58 16.52 -0.97 17.05
CA ALA A 58 16.69 0.12 16.08
C ALA A 58 17.71 -0.19 14.97
N ALA A 59 18.79 -0.91 15.28
CA ALA A 59 19.82 -1.32 14.32
C ALA A 59 19.38 -2.44 13.35
N LYS A 60 18.21 -3.06 13.58
CA LYS A 60 17.75 -4.23 12.81
C LYS A 60 16.39 -4.00 12.14
N ARG A 61 15.74 -2.85 12.38
CA ARG A 61 14.44 -2.53 11.78
C ARG A 61 14.60 -1.64 10.56
N LEU A 62 13.78 -1.82 9.56
CA LEU A 62 13.76 -0.99 8.36
C LEU A 62 13.08 0.36 8.59
N PHE A 63 12.10 0.42 9.48
CA PHE A 63 11.36 1.64 9.86
C PHE A 63 10.80 1.53 11.27
N CYS A 64 10.22 2.62 11.76
CA CYS A 64 9.46 2.65 13.00
C CYS A 64 8.06 3.22 12.74
N ASP A 65 7.02 2.47 13.11
CA ASP A 65 5.64 2.91 13.13
C ASP A 65 5.09 2.75 14.56
N PRO A 66 5.16 3.80 15.39
CA PRO A 66 4.71 3.72 16.78
C PRO A 66 3.18 3.65 16.88
N PHE A 67 2.46 4.05 15.82
CA PHE A 67 1.00 4.14 15.80
C PHE A 67 0.33 2.83 15.37
N ALA A 68 0.96 2.00 14.56
CA ALA A 68 0.39 0.75 14.04
C ALA A 68 -0.20 -0.14 15.13
N ARG A 69 0.37 -0.15 16.34
CA ARG A 69 -0.12 -0.91 17.49
C ARG A 69 -1.53 -0.52 17.96
N HIS A 70 -1.97 0.71 17.71
CA HIS A 70 -3.27 1.20 18.16
C HIS A 70 -4.45 0.64 17.37
N PHE A 71 -4.19 0.07 16.20
CA PHE A 71 -5.18 -0.58 15.34
C PHE A 71 -5.32 -2.08 15.58
N LEU A 72 -4.63 -2.63 16.61
CA LEU A 72 -4.54 -4.06 16.84
C LEU A 72 -5.43 -4.51 18.00
N ARG A 73 -6.10 -5.64 17.78
CA ARG A 73 -6.81 -6.33 18.84
C ARG A 73 -5.86 -6.76 19.96
N PRO A 74 -6.36 -6.91 21.21
CA PRO A 74 -5.54 -7.25 22.37
C PRO A 74 -4.67 -8.49 22.22
N PHE A 75 -5.14 -9.51 21.49
CA PHE A 75 -4.37 -10.72 21.22
C PHE A 75 -3.09 -10.42 20.38
N LEU A 76 -3.21 -9.64 19.32
CA LEU A 76 -2.08 -9.25 18.47
C LEU A 76 -1.08 -8.35 19.23
N LEU A 77 -1.58 -7.47 20.10
CA LEU A 77 -0.72 -6.65 20.97
C LEU A 77 0.12 -7.53 21.93
N LYS A 78 -0.47 -8.57 22.52
CA LYS A 78 0.27 -9.53 23.35
C LYS A 78 1.37 -10.23 22.55
N THR A 79 1.07 -10.62 21.33
CA THR A 79 2.03 -11.25 20.40
C THR A 79 3.23 -10.34 20.13
N ILE A 80 3.01 -9.02 19.94
CA ILE A 80 4.11 -8.05 19.78
C ILE A 80 4.95 -7.96 21.07
N GLY A 81 4.33 -8.00 22.25
CA GLY A 81 5.06 -8.05 23.53
C GLY A 81 6.01 -9.26 23.57
N LEU A 82 5.50 -10.44 23.23
CA LEU A 82 6.28 -11.68 23.20
C LEU A 82 7.38 -11.67 22.15
N SER A 83 7.20 -10.99 21.02
CA SER A 83 8.21 -10.92 19.95
C SER A 83 9.52 -10.22 20.36
N ARG A 84 9.51 -9.45 21.45
CA ARG A 84 10.69 -8.78 22.02
C ARG A 84 11.61 -9.75 22.77
N VAL A 85 11.13 -10.92 23.16
CA VAL A 85 11.93 -11.98 23.75
C VAL A 85 12.58 -12.77 22.62
N PRO A 86 13.93 -12.83 22.50
CA PRO A 86 14.61 -13.32 21.30
C PRO A 86 14.16 -14.70 20.81
N LEU A 87 14.05 -15.68 21.71
CA LEU A 87 13.61 -17.04 21.35
C LEU A 87 12.14 -17.10 20.94
N LEU A 88 11.27 -16.43 21.69
CA LEU A 88 9.83 -16.38 21.39
C LEU A 88 9.58 -15.58 20.10
N GLY A 89 10.32 -14.50 19.89
CA GLY A 89 10.27 -13.72 18.65
C GLY A 89 10.65 -14.55 17.43
N ALA A 90 11.72 -15.33 17.50
CA ALA A 90 12.14 -16.21 16.41
C ALA A 90 11.06 -17.25 16.06
N ILE A 91 10.42 -17.85 17.07
CA ILE A 91 9.32 -18.81 16.87
C ILE A 91 8.09 -18.12 16.25
N LEU A 92 7.75 -16.91 16.70
CA LEU A 92 6.61 -16.15 16.17
C LEU A 92 6.82 -15.74 14.71
N TYR A 93 8.04 -15.27 14.36
CA TYR A 93 8.36 -14.94 12.96
C TYR A 93 8.34 -16.18 12.08
N TRP A 94 8.96 -17.28 12.52
CA TRP A 94 8.91 -18.55 11.81
C TRP A 94 7.47 -19.04 11.57
N TYR A 95 6.62 -18.97 12.61
CA TYR A 95 5.21 -19.37 12.48
C TYR A 95 4.45 -18.46 11.51
N ALA A 96 4.63 -17.14 11.60
CA ALA A 96 3.99 -16.17 10.71
C ALA A 96 4.39 -16.42 9.24
N ASP A 97 5.69 -16.60 8.99
CA ASP A 97 6.23 -16.82 7.63
C ASP A 97 5.80 -18.19 7.07
N ARG A 98 5.61 -19.21 7.92
CA ARG A 98 5.08 -20.50 7.48
C ARG A 98 3.58 -20.50 7.18
N ARG A 99 2.80 -19.66 7.88
CA ARG A 99 1.34 -19.52 7.66
C ARG A 99 1.00 -18.70 6.44
N ALA A 100 1.79 -17.69 6.15
CA ALA A 100 1.62 -16.80 5.00
C ALA A 100 3.01 -16.44 4.44
N PRO A 101 3.62 -17.34 3.64
CA PRO A 101 4.95 -17.12 3.07
C PRO A 101 5.02 -15.79 2.31
N GLY A 102 6.04 -14.99 2.62
CA GLY A 102 6.26 -13.69 1.98
C GLY A 102 5.37 -12.53 2.45
N ALA A 103 4.23 -12.76 3.08
CA ALA A 103 3.28 -11.69 3.43
C ALA A 103 3.89 -10.64 4.38
N ARG A 104 4.59 -11.10 5.43
CA ARG A 104 5.26 -10.21 6.39
C ARG A 104 6.40 -9.42 5.73
N THR A 105 7.29 -10.08 5.03
CA THR A 105 8.46 -9.44 4.39
C THR A 105 8.03 -8.49 3.28
N SER A 106 7.05 -8.86 2.48
CA SER A 106 6.45 -7.98 1.46
C SER A 106 5.81 -6.74 2.10
N ALA A 107 5.01 -6.90 3.16
CA ALA A 107 4.41 -5.76 3.86
C ALA A 107 5.45 -4.79 4.43
N ILE A 108 6.54 -5.32 5.02
CA ILE A 108 7.63 -4.51 5.58
C ILE A 108 8.41 -3.79 4.48
N ALA A 109 8.80 -4.51 3.43
CA ALA A 109 9.54 -3.94 2.30
C ALA A 109 8.73 -2.84 1.59
N ARG A 110 7.46 -3.11 1.32
CA ARG A 110 6.53 -2.17 0.71
C ARG A 110 6.33 -0.91 1.55
N THR A 111 6.17 -1.06 2.86
CA THR A 111 6.10 0.09 3.77
C THR A 111 7.35 0.95 3.65
N ARG A 112 8.55 0.35 3.68
CA ARG A 112 9.82 1.06 3.56
C ARG A 112 9.95 1.76 2.21
N LEU A 113 9.61 1.09 1.12
CA LEU A 113 9.65 1.64 -0.23
C LEU A 113 8.77 2.89 -0.38
N ILE A 114 7.53 2.81 0.11
CA ILE A 114 6.59 3.94 0.04
C ILE A 114 7.06 5.08 0.95
N ASP A 115 7.64 4.78 2.11
CA ASP A 115 8.24 5.80 2.97
C ASP A 115 9.40 6.53 2.28
N GLU A 116 10.23 5.81 1.52
CA GLU A 116 11.30 6.40 0.72
C GLU A 116 10.78 7.27 -0.41
N ALA A 117 9.73 6.81 -1.10
CA ALA A 117 9.06 7.59 -2.16
C ALA A 117 8.43 8.88 -1.60
N TRP A 118 7.79 8.82 -0.43
CA TRP A 118 7.30 10.00 0.30
C TRP A 118 8.41 11.00 0.59
N CYS A 119 9.48 10.52 1.22
CA CYS A 119 10.62 11.38 1.55
C CYS A 119 11.28 11.97 0.30
N GLN A 120 11.35 11.21 -0.79
CA GLN A 120 11.89 11.71 -2.05
C GLN A 120 10.97 12.78 -2.67
N ALA A 121 9.66 12.56 -2.68
CA ALA A 121 8.70 13.54 -3.19
C ALA A 121 8.81 14.89 -2.45
N LEU A 122 8.94 14.86 -1.12
CA LEU A 122 9.14 16.08 -0.33
C LEU A 122 10.47 16.78 -0.67
N ARG A 123 11.56 16.04 -0.87
CA ARG A 123 12.85 16.61 -1.31
C ARG A 123 12.75 17.27 -2.69
N ASP A 124 11.97 16.69 -3.59
CA ASP A 124 11.73 17.21 -4.94
C ASP A 124 10.71 18.36 -4.96
N GLY A 125 10.26 18.83 -3.80
CA GLY A 125 9.37 19.98 -3.67
C GLY A 125 7.87 19.67 -3.77
N ILE A 126 7.46 18.41 -3.86
CA ILE A 126 6.03 18.04 -3.81
C ILE A 126 5.49 18.34 -2.42
N ARG A 127 4.34 19.02 -2.36
CA ARG A 127 3.70 19.45 -1.11
C ARG A 127 2.25 19.02 -0.97
N GLN A 128 1.75 18.25 -1.92
CA GLN A 128 0.43 17.63 -1.86
C GLN A 128 0.59 16.11 -1.90
N ILE A 129 0.01 15.42 -0.93
CA ILE A 129 0.09 13.96 -0.83
C ILE A 129 -1.33 13.42 -0.69
N VAL A 130 -1.71 12.49 -1.54
CA VAL A 130 -3.02 11.84 -1.55
C VAL A 130 -2.84 10.36 -1.23
N ILE A 131 -3.49 9.88 -0.17
CA ILE A 131 -3.50 8.47 0.22
C ILE A 131 -4.87 7.89 -0.13
N LEU A 132 -4.91 7.03 -1.14
CA LEU A 132 -6.14 6.41 -1.64
C LEU A 132 -6.43 5.11 -0.90
N GLY A 133 -7.56 5.06 -0.20
CA GLY A 133 -7.91 3.97 0.71
C GLY A 133 -6.98 3.97 1.92
N SER A 134 -6.99 5.07 2.67
CA SER A 134 -6.02 5.35 3.75
C SER A 134 -6.02 4.28 4.86
N GLY A 135 -7.18 3.72 5.19
CA GLY A 135 -7.30 2.64 6.18
C GLY A 135 -6.53 2.92 7.47
N PHE A 136 -5.51 2.10 7.74
CA PHE A 136 -4.63 2.25 8.91
C PHE A 136 -3.25 2.81 8.53
N ASP A 137 -3.16 3.67 7.52
CA ASP A 137 -1.90 4.33 7.18
C ASP A 137 -1.51 5.34 8.27
N CYS A 138 -0.27 5.26 8.72
CA CYS A 138 0.26 6.13 9.77
C CYS A 138 1.31 7.11 9.25
N ARG A 139 1.57 7.16 7.94
CA ARG A 139 2.61 8.03 7.35
C ARG A 139 2.39 9.51 7.66
N PRO A 140 1.16 10.04 7.62
CA PRO A 140 0.90 11.42 7.99
C PRO A 140 1.36 11.79 9.40
N TYR A 141 1.36 10.81 10.30
CA TYR A 141 1.61 11.02 11.73
C TYR A 141 3.04 10.66 12.16
N ARG A 142 3.78 9.90 11.34
CA ARG A 142 5.10 9.36 11.73
C ARG A 142 6.26 9.77 10.85
N LEU A 143 6.02 10.17 9.60
CA LEU A 143 7.12 10.49 8.70
C LEU A 143 7.64 11.92 8.91
N PRO A 144 8.97 12.11 8.91
CA PRO A 144 9.56 13.43 8.96
C PRO A 144 9.14 14.22 7.71
N GLY A 145 8.85 15.51 7.89
CA GLY A 145 8.42 16.40 6.80
C GLY A 145 6.92 16.31 6.48
N ALA A 146 6.14 15.38 7.06
CA ALA A 146 4.69 15.37 6.90
C ALA A 146 4.03 16.73 7.20
N PRO A 147 4.43 17.48 8.26
CA PRO A 147 3.88 18.81 8.52
C PRO A 147 4.17 19.88 7.45
N SER A 148 5.07 19.61 6.49
CA SER A 148 5.39 20.53 5.40
C SER A 148 4.56 20.29 4.13
N ALA A 149 3.65 19.33 4.14
CA ALA A 149 2.78 18.99 3.04
C ALA A 149 1.31 19.04 3.46
N ILE A 150 0.41 19.28 2.51
CA ILE A 150 -1.02 19.05 2.68
C ILE A 150 -1.30 17.60 2.32
N ILE A 151 -1.98 16.88 3.21
CA ILE A 151 -2.22 15.45 3.07
C ILE A 151 -3.71 15.20 2.98
N PHE A 152 -4.13 14.45 1.96
CA PHE A 152 -5.51 14.05 1.73
C PHE A 152 -5.63 12.55 1.97
N GLU A 153 -6.24 12.16 3.08
CA GLU A 153 -6.60 10.78 3.38
C GLU A 153 -7.97 10.49 2.79
N VAL A 154 -8.00 9.77 1.66
CA VAL A 154 -9.21 9.44 0.92
C VAL A 154 -9.67 8.04 1.28
N ASP A 155 -10.86 7.90 1.86
CA ASP A 155 -11.47 6.59 2.14
C ASP A 155 -12.99 6.67 2.11
N ILE A 156 -13.66 5.54 2.15
CA ILE A 156 -15.13 5.47 2.25
C ILE A 156 -15.59 5.95 3.64
N PRO A 157 -16.80 6.52 3.76
CA PRO A 157 -17.30 7.10 5.03
C PRO A 157 -17.25 6.13 6.21
N GLU A 158 -17.53 4.85 5.97
CA GLU A 158 -17.55 3.80 7.01
C GLU A 158 -16.17 3.53 7.62
N ARG A 159 -15.10 3.90 6.93
CA ARG A 159 -13.71 3.73 7.40
C ARG A 159 -13.11 5.02 7.96
N SER A 160 -13.93 6.07 8.10
CA SER A 160 -13.50 7.33 8.67
C SER A 160 -12.89 7.12 10.06
N PRO A 161 -11.68 7.65 10.33
CA PRO A 161 -11.12 7.69 11.69
C PRO A 161 -12.04 8.37 12.69
N ARG A 162 -12.93 9.26 12.22
CA ARG A 162 -13.93 9.95 13.05
C ARG A 162 -14.99 8.98 13.59
N ASN A 163 -15.24 7.86 12.90
CA ASN A 163 -16.21 6.85 13.28
C ASN A 163 -15.58 5.71 14.10
N SER A 164 -14.27 5.73 14.34
CA SER A 164 -13.60 4.73 15.17
C SER A 164 -13.82 5.01 16.67
N PRO A 165 -14.19 4.00 17.47
CA PRO A 165 -14.32 4.14 18.94
C PRO A 165 -13.01 4.54 19.64
N SER A 166 -11.86 4.30 18.99
CA SER A 166 -10.54 4.75 19.44
C SER A 166 -10.20 6.14 18.91
N SER A 167 -11.15 7.09 18.97
CA SER A 167 -11.02 8.41 18.35
C SER A 167 -9.71 9.10 18.72
N THR A 168 -8.73 8.96 17.83
CA THR A 168 -7.54 9.81 17.78
C THR A 168 -7.84 11.17 17.15
N SER A 169 -9.12 11.51 17.01
CA SER A 169 -9.59 12.75 16.39
C SER A 169 -8.96 14.02 17.00
N HIS A 170 -8.50 13.96 18.25
CA HIS A 170 -7.79 15.06 18.91
C HIS A 170 -6.30 15.14 18.56
N LEU A 171 -5.78 14.19 17.78
CA LEU A 171 -4.36 14.12 17.38
C LEU A 171 -4.15 14.33 15.87
N MET A 172 -5.21 14.66 15.12
CA MET A 172 -5.09 14.92 13.68
C MET A 172 -4.33 16.24 13.46
N PRO A 173 -3.20 16.21 12.76
CA PRO A 173 -2.49 17.42 12.39
C PRO A 173 -3.37 18.30 11.47
N GLU A 174 -3.28 19.62 11.59
CA GLU A 174 -4.08 20.58 10.83
C GLU A 174 -3.91 20.44 9.30
N ASN A 175 -2.77 19.91 8.87
CA ASN A 175 -2.45 19.69 7.46
C ASN A 175 -2.94 18.34 6.90
N VAL A 176 -3.69 17.55 7.67
CA VAL A 176 -4.29 16.29 7.23
C VAL A 176 -5.79 16.48 7.03
N HIS A 177 -6.22 16.37 5.78
CA HIS A 177 -7.60 16.48 5.36
C HIS A 177 -8.16 15.06 5.13
N TYR A 178 -9.15 14.65 5.93
CA TYR A 178 -9.88 13.44 5.66
C TYR A 178 -10.95 13.70 4.61
N VAL A 179 -10.91 12.93 3.52
CA VAL A 179 -11.76 13.09 2.33
C VAL A 179 -12.63 11.84 2.19
N GLU A 180 -13.89 11.99 2.54
CA GLU A 180 -14.88 10.92 2.34
C GLU A 180 -15.29 10.87 0.87
N ILE A 181 -15.24 9.67 0.28
CA ILE A 181 -15.62 9.47 -1.11
C ILE A 181 -16.70 8.42 -1.24
N ASP A 182 -17.82 8.83 -1.80
CA ASP A 182 -18.83 7.93 -2.31
C ASP A 182 -18.72 7.87 -3.85
N PHE A 183 -18.05 6.85 -4.32
CA PHE A 183 -17.84 6.65 -5.76
C PHE A 183 -19.13 6.43 -6.58
N HIS A 184 -20.28 6.24 -5.93
CA HIS A 184 -21.57 6.17 -6.60
C HIS A 184 -22.13 7.55 -6.96
N HIS A 185 -21.74 8.60 -6.22
CA HIS A 185 -22.29 9.93 -6.34
C HIS A 185 -21.31 10.97 -6.84
N ARG A 186 -20.01 10.82 -6.58
CA ARG A 186 -18.98 11.81 -6.94
C ARG A 186 -17.69 11.17 -7.44
N GLY A 187 -17.06 11.78 -8.42
CA GLY A 187 -15.75 11.39 -8.92
C GLY A 187 -14.60 11.81 -7.98
N LEU A 188 -13.50 11.06 -7.99
CA LEU A 188 -12.30 11.37 -7.21
C LEU A 188 -11.78 12.79 -7.48
N ALA A 189 -11.84 13.25 -8.73
CA ALA A 189 -11.39 14.56 -9.15
C ALA A 189 -12.14 15.70 -8.44
N GLU A 190 -13.46 15.66 -8.47
CA GLU A 190 -14.31 16.68 -7.84
C GLU A 190 -14.12 16.70 -6.33
N THR A 191 -14.11 15.51 -5.72
CA THR A 191 -13.97 15.35 -4.26
C THR A 191 -12.63 15.88 -3.75
N LEU A 192 -11.53 15.65 -4.49
CA LEU A 192 -10.22 16.17 -4.14
C LEU A 192 -10.12 17.69 -4.31
N VAL A 193 -10.67 18.23 -5.39
CA VAL A 193 -10.70 19.70 -5.62
C VAL A 193 -11.51 20.40 -4.54
N ASP A 194 -12.67 19.86 -4.17
CA ASP A 194 -13.49 20.41 -3.08
C ASP A 194 -12.78 20.36 -1.72
N ALA A 195 -11.89 19.38 -1.52
CA ALA A 195 -11.05 19.28 -0.33
C ALA A 195 -9.82 20.21 -0.37
N GLY A 196 -9.61 20.93 -1.47
CA GLY A 196 -8.50 21.89 -1.61
C GLY A 196 -7.28 21.34 -2.35
N PHE A 197 -7.39 20.19 -3.03
CA PHE A 197 -6.31 19.68 -3.86
C PHE A 197 -6.16 20.53 -5.14
N GLU A 198 -4.95 21.02 -5.39
CA GLU A 198 -4.63 21.86 -6.54
C GLU A 198 -4.09 21.00 -7.69
N ALA A 199 -4.92 20.69 -8.69
CA ALA A 199 -4.56 19.86 -9.83
C ALA A 199 -3.45 20.44 -10.73
N SER A 200 -3.17 21.74 -10.60
CA SER A 200 -2.09 22.45 -11.31
C SER A 200 -0.72 22.29 -10.66
N LEU A 201 -0.65 21.80 -9.41
CA LEU A 201 0.60 21.58 -8.69
C LEU A 201 0.96 20.09 -8.64
N PRO A 202 2.27 19.76 -8.54
CA PRO A 202 2.71 18.38 -8.38
C PRO A 202 2.16 17.73 -7.11
N GLY A 203 1.70 16.49 -7.23
CA GLY A 203 1.20 15.68 -6.12
C GLY A 203 1.81 14.28 -6.10
N LEU A 204 1.93 13.70 -4.89
CA LEU A 204 2.23 12.27 -4.71
C LEU A 204 0.95 11.53 -4.34
N PHE A 205 0.58 10.54 -5.13
CA PHE A 205 -0.50 9.61 -4.83
C PHE A 205 0.09 8.31 -4.27
N ILE A 206 -0.50 7.81 -3.19
CA ILE A 206 -0.16 6.52 -2.57
C ILE A 206 -1.41 5.66 -2.62
N TRP A 207 -1.28 4.48 -3.23
CA TRP A 207 -2.39 3.55 -3.41
C TRP A 207 -1.98 2.14 -3.01
N GLU A 208 -1.90 1.92 -1.71
CA GLU A 208 -1.36 0.70 -1.11
C GLU A 208 -2.46 -0.28 -0.69
N GLY A 209 -2.42 -1.51 -1.22
CA GLY A 209 -3.27 -2.61 -0.77
C GLY A 209 -4.76 -2.48 -1.11
N VAL A 210 -5.12 -1.67 -2.10
CA VAL A 210 -6.52 -1.37 -2.47
C VAL A 210 -6.87 -1.85 -3.87
N THR A 211 -5.97 -1.75 -4.84
CA THR A 211 -6.24 -2.05 -6.24
C THR A 211 -6.83 -3.43 -6.46
N ASN A 212 -6.35 -4.41 -5.72
CA ASN A 212 -6.75 -5.81 -5.81
C ASN A 212 -8.21 -6.09 -5.42
N TYR A 213 -8.90 -5.14 -4.80
CA TYR A 213 -10.34 -5.23 -4.45
C TYR A 213 -11.26 -4.51 -5.43
N LEU A 214 -10.69 -3.84 -6.43
CA LEU A 214 -11.43 -2.99 -7.37
C LEU A 214 -11.56 -3.68 -8.73
N THR A 215 -12.49 -3.18 -9.55
CA THR A 215 -12.60 -3.61 -10.95
C THR A 215 -11.50 -2.98 -11.80
N LEU A 216 -11.17 -3.63 -12.93
CA LEU A 216 -10.23 -3.09 -13.93
C LEU A 216 -10.62 -1.67 -14.37
N GLU A 217 -11.92 -1.40 -14.51
CA GLU A 217 -12.44 -0.10 -14.89
C GLU A 217 -12.18 0.95 -13.81
N ALA A 218 -12.48 0.62 -12.55
CA ALA A 218 -12.25 1.50 -11.40
C ALA A 218 -10.76 1.82 -11.25
N VAL A 219 -9.90 0.81 -11.31
CA VAL A 219 -8.45 1.00 -11.27
C VAL A 219 -7.99 1.85 -12.45
N GLY A 220 -8.43 1.52 -13.66
CA GLY A 220 -8.10 2.28 -14.86
C GLY A 220 -8.51 3.74 -14.80
N SER A 221 -9.59 4.05 -14.09
CA SER A 221 -10.09 5.42 -13.95
C SER A 221 -9.27 6.27 -12.99
N VAL A 222 -8.84 5.71 -11.85
CA VAL A 222 -7.91 6.43 -10.94
C VAL A 222 -6.63 6.79 -11.68
N PHE A 223 -6.05 5.82 -12.41
CA PHE A 223 -4.86 6.11 -13.20
C PHE A 223 -5.11 7.18 -14.27
N ARG A 224 -6.24 7.11 -14.98
CA ARG A 224 -6.61 8.12 -15.94
C ARG A 224 -6.76 9.52 -15.31
N TYR A 225 -7.32 9.65 -14.12
CA TYR A 225 -7.38 10.91 -13.40
C TYR A 225 -5.99 11.42 -13.02
N VAL A 226 -5.21 10.62 -12.30
CA VAL A 226 -3.88 11.04 -11.84
C VAL A 226 -3.06 11.58 -12.98
N GLY A 227 -3.28 11.06 -14.07
CA GLY A 227 -2.55 11.54 -15.15
C GLY A 227 -3.12 12.76 -15.87
N THR A 228 -4.33 13.30 -15.62
CA THR A 228 -4.68 14.67 -16.07
C THR A 228 -3.94 15.74 -15.31
N LEU A 229 -3.28 15.36 -14.24
CA LEU A 229 -2.70 16.31 -13.31
C LEU A 229 -1.41 16.92 -13.87
N SER A 230 -0.93 17.93 -13.19
CA SER A 230 0.28 18.66 -13.54
C SER A 230 1.47 17.73 -13.80
N PRO A 231 2.33 18.01 -14.77
CA PRO A 231 3.63 17.35 -14.88
C PRO A 231 4.39 17.39 -13.55
N GLY A 232 4.93 16.24 -13.12
CA GLY A 232 5.57 16.11 -11.80
C GLY A 232 4.74 15.36 -10.77
N CYS A 233 3.45 15.14 -11.02
CA CYS A 233 2.66 14.21 -10.20
C CYS A 233 3.24 12.80 -10.25
N ARG A 234 3.16 12.10 -9.11
CA ARG A 234 3.65 10.71 -8.94
C ARG A 234 2.57 9.87 -8.30
N ILE A 235 2.53 8.57 -8.63
CA ILE A 235 1.71 7.62 -7.89
C ILE A 235 2.52 6.38 -7.54
N VAL A 236 2.50 5.96 -6.30
CA VAL A 236 3.00 4.67 -5.83
C VAL A 236 1.80 3.78 -5.62
N PHE A 237 1.78 2.62 -6.26
CA PHE A 237 0.67 1.69 -6.07
C PHE A 237 1.15 0.26 -5.91
N THR A 238 0.28 -0.58 -5.36
CA THR A 238 0.53 -2.00 -5.23
C THR A 238 -0.52 -2.78 -6.01
N TYR A 239 -0.13 -3.92 -6.57
CA TYR A 239 -1.03 -4.81 -7.27
C TYR A 239 -0.68 -6.27 -7.01
N VAL A 240 -1.61 -7.17 -7.30
CA VAL A 240 -1.41 -8.62 -7.27
C VAL A 240 -1.07 -9.10 -8.66
N HIS A 241 -0.19 -10.11 -8.77
CA HIS A 241 0.10 -10.73 -10.06
C HIS A 241 -1.17 -11.40 -10.63
N GLY A 242 -1.57 -11.00 -11.85
CA GLY A 242 -2.81 -11.47 -12.48
C GLY A 242 -2.91 -12.98 -12.58
N GLY A 243 -1.80 -13.64 -12.90
CA GLY A 243 -1.73 -15.09 -12.98
C GLY A 243 -2.02 -15.86 -11.67
N VAL A 244 -2.01 -15.17 -10.52
CA VAL A 244 -2.47 -15.76 -9.25
C VAL A 244 -4.00 -15.85 -9.24
N LEU A 245 -4.68 -14.88 -9.84
CA LEU A 245 -6.14 -14.79 -9.82
C LEU A 245 -6.77 -15.77 -10.81
N ASP A 246 -6.16 -15.99 -11.97
CA ASP A 246 -6.65 -16.91 -13.01
C ASP A 246 -6.03 -18.31 -12.91
N GLY A 247 -5.11 -18.54 -11.95
CA GLY A 247 -4.45 -19.83 -11.73
C GLY A 247 -3.37 -20.18 -12.75
N SER A 248 -3.01 -19.27 -13.66
CA SER A 248 -1.96 -19.50 -14.67
C SER A 248 -0.54 -19.51 -14.08
N VAL A 249 -0.38 -18.91 -12.88
CA VAL A 249 0.87 -18.88 -12.13
C VAL A 249 0.61 -19.31 -10.69
N ASN A 250 1.40 -20.26 -10.20
CA ASN A 250 1.32 -20.73 -8.82
C ASN A 250 2.56 -20.28 -8.04
N PHE A 251 2.35 -19.47 -7.01
CA PHE A 251 3.38 -19.09 -6.04
C PHE A 251 3.14 -19.79 -4.71
N GLU A 252 4.19 -20.10 -3.99
CA GLU A 252 4.09 -20.75 -2.69
C GLU A 252 3.20 -19.93 -1.73
N GLY A 253 2.13 -20.55 -1.25
CA GLY A 253 1.17 -19.91 -0.33
C GLY A 253 0.07 -19.06 -1.00
N ALA A 254 0.10 -18.85 -2.32
CA ALA A 254 -0.89 -18.03 -3.02
C ALA A 254 -2.33 -18.53 -2.82
N GLU A 255 -2.57 -19.82 -2.98
CA GLU A 255 -3.90 -20.41 -2.74
C GLU A 255 -4.40 -20.22 -1.31
N ASN A 256 -3.51 -20.35 -0.32
CA ASN A 256 -3.88 -20.16 1.09
C ASN A 256 -4.24 -18.70 1.35
N LEU A 257 -3.53 -17.79 0.72
CA LEU A 257 -3.80 -16.35 0.82
C LEU A 257 -5.12 -15.99 0.15
N LEU A 258 -5.35 -16.43 -1.09
CA LEU A 258 -6.63 -16.20 -1.81
C LEU A 258 -7.81 -16.74 -1.03
N ARG A 259 -7.71 -17.97 -0.51
CA ARG A 259 -8.74 -18.54 0.38
C ARG A 259 -8.93 -17.72 1.66
N GLY A 260 -7.82 -17.26 2.25
CA GLY A 260 -7.85 -16.44 3.47
C GLY A 260 -8.59 -15.12 3.25
N VAL A 261 -8.27 -14.37 2.21
CA VAL A 261 -8.94 -13.08 1.93
C VAL A 261 -10.41 -13.29 1.52
N ALA A 262 -10.71 -14.35 0.77
CA ALA A 262 -12.10 -14.69 0.42
C ALA A 262 -12.93 -15.04 1.67
N GLN A 263 -12.37 -15.80 2.63
CA GLN A 263 -13.03 -16.13 3.91
C GLN A 263 -13.25 -14.90 4.79
N LEU A 264 -12.43 -13.84 4.60
CA LEU A 264 -12.63 -12.57 5.28
C LEU A 264 -13.68 -11.68 4.60
N GLY A 265 -14.28 -12.13 3.48
CA GLY A 265 -15.22 -11.33 2.68
C GLY A 265 -14.53 -10.27 1.82
N GLU A 266 -13.22 -10.38 1.61
CA GLU A 266 -12.39 -9.44 0.85
C GLU A 266 -11.73 -10.12 -0.38
N PRO A 267 -12.49 -10.76 -1.30
CA PRO A 267 -11.90 -11.46 -2.44
C PRO A 267 -11.17 -10.50 -3.36
N TRP A 268 -10.03 -10.94 -3.88
CA TRP A 268 -9.29 -10.16 -4.86
C TRP A 268 -9.90 -10.33 -6.25
N THR A 269 -10.10 -9.21 -6.94
CA THR A 269 -10.78 -9.13 -8.25
C THR A 269 -9.92 -8.51 -9.33
N PHE A 270 -8.82 -7.84 -8.97
CA PHE A 270 -7.91 -7.19 -9.90
C PHE A 270 -6.45 -7.63 -9.67
N GLY A 271 -5.76 -7.88 -10.77
CA GLY A 271 -4.32 -8.14 -10.83
C GLY A 271 -3.76 -7.75 -12.18
N LEU A 272 -2.45 -7.55 -12.26
CA LEU A 272 -1.72 -7.27 -13.49
C LEU A 272 -0.58 -8.27 -13.66
N CYS A 273 -0.29 -8.65 -14.91
CA CYS A 273 0.98 -9.29 -15.21
C CYS A 273 2.07 -8.22 -15.33
N PRO A 274 3.25 -8.38 -14.70
CA PRO A 274 4.31 -7.36 -14.75
C PRO A 274 4.66 -6.91 -16.18
N SER A 275 4.67 -7.83 -17.14
CA SER A 275 4.92 -7.51 -18.55
C SER A 275 3.86 -6.59 -19.19
N GLN A 276 2.67 -6.52 -18.63
CA GLN A 276 1.56 -5.69 -19.12
C GLN A 276 1.50 -4.30 -18.43
N VAL A 277 2.19 -4.13 -17.30
CA VAL A 277 2.14 -2.89 -16.53
C VAL A 277 2.59 -1.66 -17.33
N PRO A 278 3.68 -1.71 -18.12
CA PRO A 278 4.09 -0.55 -18.92
C PRO A 278 3.01 -0.09 -19.91
N ASP A 279 2.41 -1.03 -20.65
CA ASP A 279 1.37 -0.71 -21.63
C ASP A 279 0.05 -0.31 -20.97
N PHE A 280 -0.32 -0.96 -19.88
CA PHE A 280 -1.50 -0.61 -19.08
C PHE A 280 -1.41 0.84 -18.57
N LEU A 281 -0.26 1.25 -18.13
CA LEU A 281 0.00 2.60 -17.69
C LEU A 281 0.11 3.57 -18.88
N ARG A 282 0.84 3.28 -19.91
CA ARG A 282 1.02 4.12 -21.09
C ARG A 282 -0.29 4.48 -21.79
N THR A 283 -1.22 3.53 -21.92
CA THR A 283 -2.56 3.78 -22.48
C THR A 283 -3.43 4.67 -21.60
N ARG A 284 -2.99 4.97 -20.40
CA ARG A 284 -3.58 5.93 -19.47
C ARG A 284 -2.71 7.18 -19.27
N GLY A 285 -1.67 7.47 -20.17
CA GLY A 285 -0.68 8.54 -20.27
C GLY A 285 0.39 8.51 -19.15
N LEU A 286 0.61 7.40 -18.33
CA LEU A 286 1.59 7.27 -17.27
C LEU A 286 2.82 6.49 -17.73
N GLU A 287 3.95 6.83 -17.27
CA GLU A 287 5.20 6.19 -17.57
C GLU A 287 5.72 5.41 -16.36
N LEU A 288 6.06 4.14 -16.48
CA LEU A 288 6.54 3.26 -15.43
C LEU A 288 8.02 3.56 -15.07
N ASP A 289 8.44 3.96 -13.86
CA ASP A 289 9.81 4.15 -13.33
C ASP A 289 10.46 2.90 -12.70
N SER A 290 9.83 2.11 -11.85
CA SER A 290 10.23 0.76 -11.43
C SER A 290 9.02 -0.11 -11.08
N ASP A 291 9.12 -1.37 -11.34
CA ASP A 291 8.22 -2.39 -10.85
C ASP A 291 9.04 -3.38 -10.03
N LEU A 292 8.75 -3.45 -8.74
CA LEU A 292 9.56 -4.19 -7.78
C LEU A 292 8.77 -5.34 -7.17
N GLY A 293 9.27 -6.54 -7.32
CA GLY A 293 8.73 -7.75 -6.72
C GLY A 293 9.51 -8.23 -5.51
N ALA A 294 9.22 -9.47 -5.08
CA ALA A 294 9.84 -10.06 -3.90
C ALA A 294 11.36 -10.22 -4.02
N GLN A 295 11.88 -10.45 -5.22
CA GLN A 295 13.32 -10.62 -5.45
C GLN A 295 14.07 -9.31 -5.28
N GLU A 296 13.54 -8.23 -5.86
CA GLU A 296 14.10 -6.89 -5.74
C GLU A 296 14.05 -6.40 -4.29
N TYR A 297 12.97 -6.67 -3.56
CA TYR A 297 12.85 -6.36 -2.13
C TYR A 297 13.89 -7.06 -1.27
N ARG A 298 14.21 -8.34 -1.60
CA ARG A 298 15.28 -9.06 -0.89
C ARG A 298 16.61 -8.37 -1.04
N VAL A 299 16.95 -8.00 -2.26
CA VAL A 299 18.23 -7.31 -2.54
C VAL A 299 18.29 -5.95 -1.87
N LEU A 300 17.21 -5.18 -1.96
CA LEU A 300 17.17 -3.79 -1.46
C LEU A 300 17.15 -3.72 0.07
N TYR A 301 16.36 -4.57 0.73
CA TYR A 301 16.04 -4.37 2.15
C TYR A 301 16.49 -5.49 3.07
N PHE A 302 16.72 -6.70 2.56
CA PHE A 302 17.07 -7.85 3.39
C PHE A 302 18.50 -8.35 3.15
N GLY A 303 19.18 -7.87 2.10
CA GLY A 303 20.57 -8.19 1.78
C GLY A 303 20.82 -9.66 1.51
N HIS A 304 22.08 -10.08 1.56
CA HIS A 304 22.49 -11.48 1.36
C HIS A 304 22.10 -12.43 2.49
N LEU A 305 21.52 -11.91 3.59
CA LEU A 305 21.05 -12.70 4.72
C LEU A 305 19.63 -13.26 4.52
N ALA A 306 18.93 -12.83 3.47
CA ALA A 306 17.64 -13.42 3.11
C ALA A 306 17.90 -14.83 2.55
N ARG A 307 17.67 -15.86 3.37
CA ARG A 307 17.62 -17.25 2.92
C ARG A 307 16.56 -17.38 1.84
N ALA A 308 16.72 -18.30 0.91
CA ALA A 308 15.83 -18.52 -0.22
C ALA A 308 14.33 -18.70 0.17
N ASN A 309 14.05 -18.98 1.45
CA ASN A 309 12.73 -19.21 2.03
C ASN A 309 12.16 -18.01 2.81
N GLU A 310 12.86 -16.87 2.92
CA GLU A 310 12.40 -15.69 3.65
C GLU A 310 11.92 -14.62 2.69
N GLY A 311 10.83 -14.84 2.01
CA GLY A 311 10.28 -13.78 1.15
C GLY A 311 9.74 -14.23 -0.19
N MET A 312 9.28 -15.47 -0.27
CA MET A 312 8.34 -15.86 -1.35
C MET A 312 6.91 -15.63 -0.89
#